data_399198d9df7cc8f6ed1905389034f3b2
#
_entry.id   399198d9df7cc8f6ed1905389034f3b2
#
_cell.length_a   1.000
_cell.length_b   1.000
_cell.length_c   1.000
_cell.angle_alpha   90.00
_cell.angle_beta   90.00
_cell.angle_gamma   90.00
#
_symmetry.space_group_name_H-M   'P 1'
#
loop_
_entity.id
_entity.type
_entity.pdbx_description
1 polymer ?
#
loop_
_entity_poly.entity_id
_entity_poly.type
_entity_poly.pdbx_seq_one_letter_code
_entity_poly.pdbx_strand_id
1 'polypeptide(L)'
;MSYTYLITGATSDVGRALIERLLQNAPDDTLVLAQGCGDLEKLADLCARFPGQVRPFDVDLSDRAKVDTFVQVLAASAPAPTHFIHLPALPVVNAKFKAFDQTRFDRDLEIQVHSAVRLCRAVLPAMAKARFGRVLFIQTSYTIGCPPKNTAAYVMAKSAIGGLVKSLAVEYARFGVTVNCVAPSMMETNFLKDTPDLIVQAAAEENPMGRNATPADVVPAMAFLLSDEAGFITGVTLPVTGGSAIV
;
A
#
# COMPACT_ATOMS: atom_id res chain seq x y z
N MET A 1 5.76 -7.61 -21.66
CA MET A 1 5.33 -8.70 -20.76
C MET A 1 4.00 -8.28 -20.13
N SER A 2 3.07 -9.19 -20.01
CA SER A 2 1.84 -8.94 -19.25
C SER A 2 2.11 -9.13 -17.76
N TYR A 3 1.57 -8.24 -16.93
CA TYR A 3 1.74 -8.28 -15.49
C TYR A 3 0.41 -8.57 -14.80
N THR A 4 0.48 -9.26 -13.67
CA THR A 4 -0.66 -9.44 -12.77
C THR A 4 -0.37 -8.71 -11.47
N TYR A 5 -1.15 -7.68 -11.19
CA TYR A 5 -1.05 -6.87 -9.99
C TYR A 5 -2.07 -7.35 -8.95
N LEU A 6 -1.63 -7.68 -7.74
CA LEU A 6 -2.50 -7.79 -6.58
C LEU A 6 -2.40 -6.47 -5.81
N ILE A 7 -3.51 -5.74 -5.72
CA ILE A 7 -3.60 -4.47 -4.99
C ILE A 7 -4.62 -4.60 -3.89
N THR A 8 -4.17 -4.51 -2.64
CA THR A 8 -5.06 -4.43 -1.48
C THR A 8 -5.25 -2.98 -1.05
N GLY A 9 -6.47 -2.63 -0.59
CA GLY A 9 -6.89 -1.24 -0.42
C GLY A 9 -7.09 -0.51 -1.75
N ALA A 10 -7.46 -1.25 -2.80
CA ALA A 10 -7.63 -0.76 -4.16
C ALA A 10 -8.70 0.31 -4.32
N THR A 11 -9.69 0.35 -3.43
CA THR A 11 -10.79 1.33 -3.41
C THR A 11 -10.39 2.69 -2.82
N SER A 12 -9.18 2.79 -2.23
CA SER A 12 -8.65 4.07 -1.75
C SER A 12 -8.29 5.02 -2.91
N ASP A 13 -8.20 6.33 -2.62
CA ASP A 13 -7.82 7.33 -3.64
C ASP A 13 -6.46 6.99 -4.29
N VAL A 14 -5.48 6.55 -3.49
CA VAL A 14 -4.18 6.10 -3.98
C VAL A 14 -4.29 4.81 -4.79
N GLY A 15 -5.08 3.84 -4.32
CA GLY A 15 -5.28 2.57 -4.99
C GLY A 15 -5.89 2.76 -6.38
N ARG A 16 -6.94 3.56 -6.48
CA ARG A 16 -7.62 3.88 -7.74
C ARG A 16 -6.69 4.63 -8.70
N ALA A 17 -5.99 5.67 -8.22
CA ALA A 17 -5.05 6.41 -9.05
C ALA A 17 -3.88 5.54 -9.52
N LEU A 18 -3.42 4.60 -8.70
CA LEU A 18 -2.38 3.65 -9.08
C LEU A 18 -2.88 2.67 -10.16
N ILE A 19 -4.09 2.10 -10.02
CA ILE A 19 -4.69 1.22 -11.02
C ILE A 19 -4.77 1.93 -12.37
N GLU A 20 -5.30 3.15 -12.38
CA GLU A 20 -5.39 3.96 -13.61
C GLU A 20 -4.01 4.16 -14.24
N ARG A 21 -3.01 4.55 -13.43
CA ARG A 21 -1.63 4.77 -13.90
C ARG A 21 -0.99 3.51 -14.48
N LEU A 22 -1.22 2.35 -13.86
CA LEU A 22 -0.65 1.07 -14.30
C LEU A 22 -1.31 0.56 -15.59
N LEU A 23 -2.60 0.82 -15.79
CA LEU A 23 -3.36 0.32 -16.94
C LEU A 23 -3.38 1.27 -18.14
N GLN A 24 -3.09 2.56 -17.95
CA GLN A 24 -3.22 3.59 -19.00
C GLN A 24 -2.51 3.28 -20.32
N ASN A 25 -1.37 2.57 -20.26
CA ASN A 25 -0.58 2.17 -21.44
C ASN A 25 -0.14 0.69 -21.32
N ALA A 26 -0.86 -0.11 -20.55
CA ALA A 26 -0.54 -1.50 -20.35
C ALA A 26 -1.09 -2.38 -21.51
N PRO A 27 -0.48 -3.52 -21.80
CA PRO A 27 -1.06 -4.53 -22.68
C PRO A 27 -2.44 -5.00 -22.18
N ASP A 28 -3.33 -5.39 -23.11
CA ASP A 28 -4.71 -5.79 -22.80
C ASP A 28 -4.79 -7.04 -21.89
N ASP A 29 -3.76 -7.86 -21.86
CA ASP A 29 -3.65 -9.03 -21.00
C ASP A 29 -3.08 -8.74 -19.58
N THR A 30 -2.84 -7.46 -19.27
CA THR A 30 -2.47 -7.03 -17.91
C THR A 30 -3.70 -7.11 -17.00
N LEU A 31 -3.52 -7.73 -15.82
CA LEU A 31 -4.61 -7.96 -14.87
C LEU A 31 -4.33 -7.30 -13.53
N VAL A 32 -5.35 -6.65 -12.96
CA VAL A 32 -5.36 -6.10 -11.60
C VAL A 32 -6.38 -6.86 -10.75
N LEU A 33 -5.91 -7.59 -9.75
CA LEU A 33 -6.72 -8.20 -8.69
C LEU A 33 -6.88 -7.14 -7.59
N ALA A 34 -8.04 -6.48 -7.58
CA ALA A 34 -8.30 -5.28 -6.80
C ALA A 34 -9.12 -5.59 -5.54
N GLN A 35 -8.47 -5.67 -4.36
CA GLN A 35 -9.19 -5.91 -3.11
C GLN A 35 -9.67 -4.59 -2.48
N GLY A 36 -10.95 -4.54 -2.11
CA GLY A 36 -11.63 -3.53 -1.28
C GLY A 36 -12.40 -4.18 -0.14
N CYS A 37 -13.09 -3.39 0.67
CA CYS A 37 -13.91 -3.87 1.78
C CYS A 37 -15.20 -3.07 1.89
N GLY A 38 -16.31 -3.62 1.35
CA GLY A 38 -17.64 -3.03 1.41
C GLY A 38 -17.84 -1.76 0.59
N ASP A 39 -16.92 -1.45 -0.36
CA ASP A 39 -16.93 -0.22 -1.14
C ASP A 39 -16.45 -0.41 -2.59
N LEU A 40 -16.72 -1.60 -3.17
CA LEU A 40 -16.26 -1.97 -4.51
C LEU A 40 -16.88 -1.11 -5.62
N GLU A 41 -18.00 -0.45 -5.37
CA GLU A 41 -18.62 0.50 -6.30
C GLU A 41 -17.66 1.64 -6.71
N LYS A 42 -16.68 1.96 -5.86
CA LYS A 42 -15.62 2.93 -6.17
C LYS A 42 -14.68 2.49 -7.30
N LEU A 43 -14.70 1.21 -7.68
CA LEU A 43 -13.92 0.68 -8.80
C LEU A 43 -14.74 0.61 -10.10
N ALA A 44 -16.02 0.95 -10.09
CA ALA A 44 -16.92 0.77 -11.23
C ALA A 44 -16.45 1.52 -12.48
N ASP A 45 -15.96 2.75 -12.33
CA ASP A 45 -15.41 3.56 -13.41
C ASP A 45 -14.15 2.92 -14.02
N LEU A 46 -13.25 2.38 -13.19
CA LEU A 46 -12.05 1.68 -13.66
C LEU A 46 -12.40 0.36 -14.37
N CYS A 47 -13.37 -0.39 -13.85
CA CYS A 47 -13.86 -1.61 -14.51
C CYS A 47 -14.47 -1.30 -15.89
N ALA A 48 -15.18 -0.16 -16.03
CA ALA A 48 -15.76 0.26 -17.29
C ALA A 48 -14.72 0.76 -18.31
N ARG A 49 -13.69 1.47 -17.84
CA ARG A 49 -12.61 2.00 -18.70
C ARG A 49 -11.57 0.96 -19.10
N PHE A 50 -11.36 -0.06 -18.27
CA PHE A 50 -10.41 -1.15 -18.49
C PHE A 50 -11.13 -2.52 -18.41
N PRO A 51 -12.00 -2.83 -19.38
CA PRO A 51 -12.85 -4.01 -19.33
C PRO A 51 -12.00 -5.30 -19.34
N GLY A 52 -12.27 -6.19 -18.39
CA GLY A 52 -11.54 -7.46 -18.24
C GLY A 52 -10.19 -7.35 -17.53
N GLN A 53 -9.60 -6.15 -17.39
CA GLN A 53 -8.31 -5.94 -16.74
C GLN A 53 -8.42 -5.69 -15.23
N VAL A 54 -9.56 -5.26 -14.72
CA VAL A 54 -9.78 -5.04 -13.28
C VAL A 54 -10.75 -6.08 -12.74
N ARG A 55 -10.31 -6.87 -11.76
CA ARG A 55 -11.12 -7.88 -11.08
C ARG A 55 -11.26 -7.52 -9.59
N PRO A 56 -12.42 -7.00 -9.16
CA PRO A 56 -12.67 -6.64 -7.77
C PRO A 56 -12.85 -7.86 -6.85
N PHE A 57 -12.39 -7.73 -5.59
CA PHE A 57 -12.60 -8.69 -4.51
C PHE A 57 -13.03 -7.97 -3.24
N ASP A 58 -14.17 -8.38 -2.66
CA ASP A 58 -14.65 -7.86 -1.38
C ASP A 58 -14.13 -8.72 -0.23
N VAL A 59 -13.13 -8.22 0.50
CA VAL A 59 -12.48 -8.95 1.59
C VAL A 59 -12.17 -8.03 2.76
N ASP A 60 -12.72 -8.31 3.93
CA ASP A 60 -12.32 -7.65 5.17
C ASP A 60 -10.99 -8.22 5.66
N LEU A 61 -9.92 -7.42 5.54
CA LEU A 61 -8.56 -7.82 5.95
C LEU A 61 -8.38 -7.90 7.48
N SER A 62 -9.34 -7.44 8.28
CA SER A 62 -9.35 -7.67 9.73
C SER A 62 -9.89 -9.04 10.12
N ASP A 63 -10.53 -9.74 9.19
CA ASP A 63 -11.06 -11.11 9.37
C ASP A 63 -10.09 -12.14 8.80
N ARG A 64 -9.42 -12.86 9.70
CA ARG A 64 -8.42 -13.88 9.34
C ARG A 64 -8.97 -14.97 8.43
N ALA A 65 -10.19 -15.43 8.67
CA ALA A 65 -10.79 -16.51 7.89
C ALA A 65 -11.09 -16.03 6.44
N LYS A 66 -11.55 -14.79 6.28
CA LYS A 66 -11.74 -14.18 4.96
C LYS A 66 -10.41 -14.00 4.23
N VAL A 67 -9.35 -13.59 4.92
CA VAL A 67 -8.00 -13.48 4.33
C VAL A 67 -7.49 -14.87 3.90
N ASP A 68 -7.66 -15.90 4.72
CA ASP A 68 -7.23 -17.26 4.39
C ASP A 68 -8.01 -17.82 3.17
N THR A 69 -9.32 -17.55 3.08
CA THR A 69 -10.12 -17.86 1.90
C THR A 69 -9.62 -17.10 0.66
N PHE A 70 -9.33 -15.82 0.80
CA PHE A 70 -8.79 -15.01 -0.30
C PHE A 70 -7.43 -15.54 -0.78
N VAL A 71 -6.55 -15.93 0.14
CA VAL A 71 -5.27 -16.60 -0.20
C VAL A 71 -5.49 -17.86 -1.03
N GLN A 72 -6.48 -18.70 -0.69
CA GLN A 72 -6.82 -19.89 -1.48
C GLN A 72 -7.30 -19.52 -2.88
N VAL A 73 -8.13 -18.49 -3.01
CA VAL A 73 -8.58 -17.99 -4.31
C VAL A 73 -7.40 -17.49 -5.15
N LEU A 74 -6.47 -16.75 -4.55
CA LEU A 74 -5.27 -16.27 -5.24
C LEU A 74 -4.36 -17.42 -5.69
N ALA A 75 -4.19 -18.44 -4.86
CA ALA A 75 -3.37 -19.61 -5.19
C ALA A 75 -3.97 -20.45 -6.35
N ALA A 76 -5.30 -20.47 -6.46
CA ALA A 76 -6.03 -21.13 -7.56
C ALA A 76 -6.15 -20.26 -8.81
N SER A 77 -5.83 -18.97 -8.73
CA SER A 77 -5.95 -18.01 -9.85
C SER A 77 -4.76 -18.12 -10.78
N ALA A 78 -5.03 -18.12 -12.08
CA ALA A 78 -4.02 -17.97 -13.11
C ALA A 78 -4.34 -16.70 -13.92
N PRO A 79 -3.34 -15.87 -14.25
CA PRO A 79 -1.93 -15.97 -13.87
C PRO A 79 -1.66 -15.55 -12.41
N ALA A 80 -0.60 -16.10 -11.82
CA ALA A 80 -0.16 -15.73 -10.48
C ALA A 80 0.30 -14.26 -10.42
N PRO A 81 0.09 -13.54 -9.29
CA PRO A 81 0.55 -12.17 -9.15
C PRO A 81 2.07 -12.03 -9.35
N THR A 82 2.46 -11.14 -10.24
CA THR A 82 3.85 -10.70 -10.45
C THR A 82 4.20 -9.47 -9.61
N HIS A 83 3.16 -8.73 -9.21
CA HIS A 83 3.27 -7.53 -8.39
C HIS A 83 2.30 -7.63 -7.20
N PHE A 84 2.76 -7.20 -6.03
CA PHE A 84 1.91 -7.08 -4.84
C PHE A 84 2.04 -5.70 -4.23
N ILE A 85 0.92 -5.00 -4.09
CA ILE A 85 0.84 -3.67 -3.50
C ILE A 85 -0.12 -3.70 -2.32
N HIS A 86 0.36 -3.26 -1.14
CA HIS A 86 -0.41 -3.29 0.10
C HIS A 86 -0.58 -1.88 0.65
N LEU A 87 -1.82 -1.36 0.57
CA LEU A 87 -2.15 0.02 0.93
C LEU A 87 -3.04 0.19 2.18
N PRO A 88 -3.73 -0.86 2.69
CA PRO A 88 -4.75 -0.67 3.71
C PRO A 88 -4.19 -0.14 5.03
N ALA A 89 -4.97 0.71 5.68
CA ALA A 89 -4.78 1.17 7.05
C ALA A 89 -6.10 1.73 7.59
N LEU A 90 -6.28 1.71 8.90
CA LEU A 90 -7.34 2.50 9.53
C LEU A 90 -6.93 3.99 9.56
N PRO A 91 -7.90 4.93 9.48
CA PRO A 91 -7.62 6.36 9.64
C PRO A 91 -6.86 6.66 10.93
N VAL A 92 -5.96 7.63 10.88
CA VAL A 92 -5.15 8.03 12.04
C VAL A 92 -6.04 8.58 13.14
N VAL A 93 -5.87 8.07 14.36
CA VAL A 93 -6.49 8.63 15.57
C VAL A 93 -5.38 9.22 16.44
N ASN A 94 -5.48 10.53 16.69
CA ASN A 94 -4.59 11.25 17.57
C ASN A 94 -5.06 11.09 19.03
N ALA A 95 -4.48 10.16 19.77
CA ALA A 95 -4.84 9.89 21.15
C ALA A 95 -3.61 9.89 22.07
N LYS A 96 -3.71 10.57 23.24
CA LYS A 96 -2.67 10.49 24.27
C LYS A 96 -2.45 9.02 24.66
N PHE A 97 -1.21 8.62 24.90
CA PHE A 97 -0.88 7.21 25.18
C PHE A 97 -1.65 6.62 26.37
N LYS A 98 -2.01 7.43 27.36
CA LYS A 98 -2.89 7.01 28.48
C LYS A 98 -4.32 6.60 28.05
N ALA A 99 -4.75 7.01 26.87
CA ALA A 99 -6.04 6.66 26.27
C ALA A 99 -5.85 5.75 25.03
N PHE A 100 -4.81 4.92 25.07
CA PHE A 100 -4.52 3.99 23.98
C PHE A 100 -5.63 2.97 23.83
N ASP A 101 -6.19 2.87 22.62
CA ASP A 101 -7.23 1.89 22.28
C ASP A 101 -6.56 0.60 21.75
N GLN A 102 -6.43 -0.38 22.63
CA GLN A 102 -5.83 -1.67 22.30
C GLN A 102 -6.64 -2.42 21.22
N THR A 103 -7.97 -2.41 21.33
CA THR A 103 -8.85 -3.14 20.38
C THR A 103 -8.72 -2.58 18.96
N ARG A 104 -8.73 -1.25 18.83
CA ARG A 104 -8.53 -0.60 17.55
C ARG A 104 -7.12 -0.86 16.99
N PHE A 105 -6.10 -0.84 17.85
CA PHE A 105 -4.72 -1.14 17.44
C PHE A 105 -4.56 -2.57 16.97
N ASP A 106 -5.13 -3.55 17.68
CA ASP A 106 -5.09 -4.95 17.26
C ASP A 106 -5.77 -5.16 15.91
N ARG A 107 -6.92 -4.49 15.69
CA ARG A 107 -7.60 -4.51 14.40
C ARG A 107 -6.74 -3.88 13.29
N ASP A 108 -6.07 -2.77 13.56
CA ASP A 108 -5.18 -2.12 12.58
C ASP A 108 -3.97 -3.00 12.25
N LEU A 109 -3.41 -3.71 13.24
CA LEU A 109 -2.36 -4.70 13.02
C LEU A 109 -2.85 -5.89 12.15
N GLU A 110 -4.07 -6.39 12.36
CA GLU A 110 -4.64 -7.42 11.48
C GLU A 110 -4.72 -6.93 10.04
N ILE A 111 -5.21 -5.70 9.83
CA ILE A 111 -5.37 -5.11 8.50
C ILE A 111 -4.03 -4.84 7.83
N GLN A 112 -3.07 -4.22 8.52
CA GLN A 112 -1.82 -3.77 7.91
C GLN A 112 -0.73 -4.84 7.91
N VAL A 113 -0.57 -5.57 9.01
CA VAL A 113 0.61 -6.42 9.23
C VAL A 113 0.30 -7.90 9.01
N HIS A 114 -0.69 -8.43 9.72
CA HIS A 114 -0.98 -9.86 9.65
C HIS A 114 -1.52 -10.27 8.28
N SER A 115 -2.39 -9.45 7.66
CA SER A 115 -2.87 -9.70 6.30
C SER A 115 -1.72 -9.63 5.29
N ALA A 116 -0.83 -8.63 5.42
CA ALA A 116 0.36 -8.49 4.57
C ALA A 116 1.26 -9.74 4.63
N VAL A 117 1.53 -10.25 5.84
CA VAL A 117 2.33 -11.47 6.01
C VAL A 117 1.67 -12.67 5.35
N ARG A 118 0.34 -12.87 5.52
CA ARG A 118 -0.39 -13.96 4.88
C ARG A 118 -0.35 -13.87 3.36
N LEU A 119 -0.57 -12.68 2.81
CA LEU A 119 -0.55 -12.43 1.36
C LEU A 119 0.86 -12.58 0.79
N CYS A 120 1.90 -12.07 1.46
CA CYS A 120 3.28 -12.30 1.05
C CYS A 120 3.63 -13.78 0.99
N ARG A 121 3.23 -14.57 2.00
CA ARG A 121 3.43 -16.03 1.99
C ARG A 121 2.74 -16.72 0.83
N ALA A 122 1.64 -16.18 0.34
CA ALA A 122 0.91 -16.73 -0.80
C ALA A 122 1.56 -16.38 -2.15
N VAL A 123 2.06 -15.14 -2.32
CA VAL A 123 2.52 -14.66 -3.64
C VAL A 123 4.04 -14.82 -3.86
N LEU A 124 4.85 -14.66 -2.83
CA LEU A 124 6.31 -14.67 -2.96
C LEU A 124 6.90 -15.98 -3.49
N PRO A 125 6.38 -17.19 -3.17
CA PRO A 125 6.91 -18.42 -3.73
C PRO A 125 6.80 -18.49 -5.27
N ALA A 126 5.69 -18.02 -5.83
CA ALA A 126 5.51 -17.96 -7.29
C ALA A 126 6.43 -16.91 -7.94
N MET A 127 6.58 -15.73 -7.33
CA MET A 127 7.52 -14.70 -7.77
C MET A 127 8.97 -15.21 -7.74
N ALA A 128 9.38 -15.88 -6.67
CA ALA A 128 10.72 -16.45 -6.53
C ALA A 128 11.00 -17.54 -7.59
N LYS A 129 10.01 -18.41 -7.86
CA LYS A 129 10.10 -19.43 -8.92
C LYS A 129 10.21 -18.79 -10.31
N ALA A 130 9.46 -17.73 -10.57
CA ALA A 130 9.51 -16.97 -11.82
C ALA A 130 10.78 -16.10 -11.96
N ARG A 131 11.55 -15.94 -10.87
CA ARG A 131 12.71 -15.04 -10.75
C ARG A 131 12.38 -13.59 -11.11
N PHE A 132 11.15 -13.19 -10.80
CA PHE A 132 10.61 -11.86 -11.00
C PHE A 132 9.50 -11.57 -10.00
N GLY A 133 9.55 -10.43 -9.34
CA GLY A 133 8.48 -9.92 -8.48
C GLY A 133 8.74 -8.49 -8.03
N ARG A 134 7.67 -7.75 -7.81
CA ARG A 134 7.70 -6.39 -7.26
C ARG A 134 6.70 -6.30 -6.12
N VAL A 135 7.19 -6.01 -4.93
CA VAL A 135 6.35 -5.84 -3.74
C VAL A 135 6.50 -4.42 -3.22
N LEU A 136 5.37 -3.75 -3.02
CA LEU A 136 5.34 -2.37 -2.58
C LEU A 136 4.35 -2.17 -1.43
N PHE A 137 4.82 -1.51 -0.38
CA PHE A 137 4.02 -1.10 0.77
C PHE A 137 3.91 0.41 0.83
N ILE A 138 2.84 0.89 1.49
CA ILE A 138 2.74 2.29 1.87
C ILE A 138 3.05 2.45 3.36
N GLN A 139 4.06 3.26 3.65
CA GLN A 139 4.43 3.72 5.00
C GLN A 139 3.96 5.15 5.24
N THR A 140 4.66 5.89 6.04
CA THR A 140 4.42 7.29 6.36
C THR A 140 5.75 7.99 6.69
N SER A 141 5.85 9.27 6.39
CA SER A 141 6.97 10.12 6.82
C SER A 141 7.20 10.09 8.35
N TYR A 142 6.18 9.76 9.14
CA TYR A 142 6.27 9.63 10.60
C TYR A 142 7.20 8.52 11.07
N THR A 143 7.56 7.57 10.19
CA THR A 143 8.54 6.52 10.52
C THR A 143 9.99 6.90 10.14
N ILE A 144 10.19 8.07 9.53
CA ILE A 144 11.51 8.51 9.04
C ILE A 144 12.18 9.45 10.05
N GLY A 145 11.44 10.40 10.59
CA GLY A 145 11.96 11.39 11.53
C GLY A 145 11.28 11.34 12.88
N CYS A 146 11.06 12.50 13.49
CA CYS A 146 10.31 12.63 14.72
C CYS A 146 8.81 12.60 14.42
N PRO A 147 8.07 11.60 14.90
CA PRO A 147 6.62 11.54 14.66
C PRO A 147 5.87 12.63 15.45
N PRO A 148 4.70 13.06 14.96
CA PRO A 148 3.83 13.93 15.73
C PRO A 148 3.39 13.26 17.04
N LYS A 149 3.10 14.09 18.05
CA LYS A 149 2.56 13.60 19.33
C LYS A 149 1.25 12.85 19.11
N ASN A 150 0.96 11.89 19.98
CA ASN A 150 -0.31 11.16 20.03
C ASN A 150 -0.59 10.22 18.84
N THR A 151 0.42 9.78 18.11
CA THR A 151 0.30 8.89 16.94
C THR A 151 0.89 7.50 17.18
N ALA A 152 1.09 7.09 18.43
CA ALA A 152 1.83 5.87 18.79
C ALA A 152 1.31 4.60 18.07
N ALA A 153 -0.01 4.34 18.08
CA ALA A 153 -0.59 3.15 17.44
C ALA A 153 -0.27 3.11 15.94
N TYR A 154 -0.46 4.23 15.24
CA TYR A 154 -0.22 4.34 13.80
C TYR A 154 1.25 4.14 13.46
N VAL A 155 2.15 4.81 14.19
CA VAL A 155 3.60 4.70 13.96
C VAL A 155 4.11 3.29 14.23
N MET A 156 3.61 2.61 15.28
CA MET A 156 3.98 1.22 15.57
C MET A 156 3.57 0.29 14.42
N ALA A 157 2.32 0.38 13.92
CA ALA A 157 1.85 -0.45 12.83
C ALA A 157 2.67 -0.22 11.54
N LYS A 158 2.92 1.05 11.19
CA LYS A 158 3.73 1.40 10.02
C LYS A 158 5.21 1.00 10.17
N SER A 159 5.77 1.07 11.37
CA SER A 159 7.15 0.61 11.63
C SER A 159 7.28 -0.92 11.48
N ALA A 160 6.26 -1.68 11.88
CA ALA A 160 6.23 -3.13 11.67
C ALA A 160 6.31 -3.49 10.18
N ILE A 161 5.61 -2.75 9.30
CA ILE A 161 5.73 -2.89 7.85
C ILE A 161 7.15 -2.61 7.38
N GLY A 162 7.82 -1.57 7.89
CA GLY A 162 9.21 -1.27 7.55
C GLY A 162 10.18 -2.41 7.91
N GLY A 163 9.97 -3.07 9.05
CA GLY A 163 10.70 -4.26 9.44
C GLY A 163 10.49 -5.43 8.46
N LEU A 164 9.23 -5.68 8.10
CA LEU A 164 8.86 -6.71 7.12
C LEU A 164 9.53 -6.48 5.76
N VAL A 165 9.50 -5.24 5.26
CA VAL A 165 10.11 -4.85 3.98
C VAL A 165 11.61 -5.15 3.96
N LYS A 166 12.34 -4.70 4.98
CA LYS A 166 13.79 -4.93 5.06
C LYS A 166 14.14 -6.42 5.09
N SER A 167 13.39 -7.22 5.85
CA SER A 167 13.61 -8.66 5.96
C SER A 167 13.34 -9.38 4.65
N LEU A 168 12.20 -9.11 4.01
CA LEU A 168 11.84 -9.74 2.75
C LEU A 168 12.74 -9.30 1.59
N ALA A 169 13.19 -8.03 1.58
CA ALA A 169 14.12 -7.53 0.58
C ALA A 169 15.42 -8.35 0.54
N VAL A 170 16.01 -8.61 1.71
CA VAL A 170 17.25 -9.41 1.80
C VAL A 170 17.00 -10.87 1.44
N GLU A 171 15.89 -11.45 1.92
CA GLU A 171 15.58 -12.86 1.70
C GLU A 171 15.31 -13.19 0.23
N TYR A 172 14.58 -12.29 -0.48
CA TYR A 172 14.09 -12.55 -1.83
C TYR A 172 14.90 -11.89 -2.96
N ALA A 173 15.87 -11.01 -2.67
CA ALA A 173 16.68 -10.33 -3.68
C ALA A 173 17.35 -11.28 -4.68
N ARG A 174 17.94 -12.39 -4.21
CA ARG A 174 18.59 -13.39 -5.06
C ARG A 174 17.65 -14.08 -6.07
N PHE A 175 16.35 -13.97 -5.84
CA PHE A 175 15.32 -14.52 -6.72
C PHE A 175 14.74 -13.48 -7.69
N GLY A 176 15.34 -12.28 -7.79
CA GLY A 176 14.88 -11.23 -8.69
C GLY A 176 13.61 -10.51 -8.21
N VAL A 177 13.26 -10.65 -6.91
CA VAL A 177 12.13 -9.97 -6.29
C VAL A 177 12.62 -8.75 -5.54
N THR A 178 12.01 -7.59 -5.79
CA THR A 178 12.24 -6.37 -5.02
C THR A 178 11.10 -6.11 -4.05
N VAL A 179 11.43 -5.63 -2.85
CA VAL A 179 10.45 -5.30 -1.80
C VAL A 179 10.78 -3.92 -1.26
N ASN A 180 9.89 -2.95 -1.46
CA ASN A 180 10.10 -1.54 -1.14
C ASN A 180 8.89 -0.90 -0.46
N CYS A 181 9.09 0.30 0.08
CA CYS A 181 8.03 1.19 0.59
C CYS A 181 8.07 2.55 -0.09
N VAL A 182 6.91 3.21 -0.16
CA VAL A 182 6.79 4.67 -0.28
C VAL A 182 6.31 5.23 1.05
N ALA A 183 6.88 6.35 1.48
CA ALA A 183 6.51 7.04 2.72
C ALA A 183 6.06 8.48 2.43
N PRO A 184 4.77 8.70 2.15
CA PRO A 184 4.25 10.04 1.92
C PRO A 184 4.17 10.84 3.22
N SER A 185 4.21 12.18 3.09
CA SER A 185 3.72 13.11 4.12
C SER A 185 2.20 13.10 4.16
N MET A 186 1.59 14.07 4.84
CA MET A 186 0.13 14.23 4.83
C MET A 186 -0.35 14.35 3.38
N MET A 187 -1.38 13.56 3.03
CA MET A 187 -1.88 13.46 1.66
C MET A 187 -3.39 13.70 1.64
N GLU A 188 -3.82 14.64 0.81
CA GLU A 188 -5.23 15.01 0.66
C GLU A 188 -6.01 13.87 -0.01
N THR A 189 -6.66 13.08 0.82
CA THR A 189 -7.45 11.91 0.43
C THR A 189 -8.59 11.71 1.42
N ASN A 190 -9.55 10.85 1.09
CA ASN A 190 -10.61 10.44 2.02
C ASN A 190 -10.10 9.81 3.32
N PHE A 191 -8.82 9.46 3.39
CA PHE A 191 -8.18 9.00 4.62
C PHE A 191 -8.17 10.08 5.71
N LEU A 192 -8.20 11.36 5.35
CA LEU A 192 -8.21 12.51 6.24
C LEU A 192 -9.62 12.98 6.63
N LYS A 193 -10.69 12.32 6.18
CA LYS A 193 -12.08 12.79 6.36
C LYS A 193 -12.46 13.09 7.83
N ASP A 194 -11.83 12.41 8.78
CA ASP A 194 -12.06 12.58 10.22
C ASP A 194 -10.96 13.45 10.87
N THR A 195 -10.03 14.00 10.08
CA THR A 195 -8.97 14.88 10.58
C THR A 195 -9.46 16.33 10.55
N PRO A 196 -9.36 17.10 11.66
CA PRO A 196 -9.76 18.50 11.67
C PRO A 196 -9.04 19.33 10.59
N ASP A 197 -9.78 20.18 9.87
CA ASP A 197 -9.22 21.02 8.78
C ASP A 197 -8.02 21.86 9.22
N LEU A 198 -8.03 22.36 10.45
CA LEU A 198 -6.93 23.12 11.03
C LEU A 198 -5.61 22.32 11.03
N ILE A 199 -5.67 21.00 11.30
CA ILE A 199 -4.50 20.13 11.28
C ILE A 199 -4.02 19.91 9.84
N VAL A 200 -4.95 19.75 8.90
CA VAL A 200 -4.63 19.60 7.47
C VAL A 200 -3.99 20.85 6.91
N GLN A 201 -4.52 22.03 7.26
CA GLN A 201 -3.97 23.33 6.85
C GLN A 201 -2.58 23.58 7.47
N ALA A 202 -2.42 23.35 8.77
CA ALA A 202 -1.13 23.51 9.44
C ALA A 202 -0.05 22.61 8.81
N ALA A 203 -0.38 21.37 8.46
CA ALA A 203 0.55 20.47 7.78
C ALA A 203 0.94 20.96 6.39
N ALA A 204 0.03 21.60 5.65
CA ALA A 204 0.31 22.21 4.36
C ALA A 204 1.24 23.43 4.51
N GLU A 205 1.00 24.29 5.49
CA GLU A 205 1.81 25.48 5.77
C GLU A 205 3.24 25.12 6.27
N GLU A 206 3.36 24.06 7.07
CA GLU A 206 4.65 23.55 7.55
C GLU A 206 5.46 22.80 6.48
N ASN A 207 4.81 22.37 5.39
CA ASN A 207 5.50 21.66 4.32
C ASN A 207 6.38 22.64 3.52
N PRO A 208 7.66 22.33 3.25
CA PRO A 208 8.53 23.20 2.45
C PRO A 208 8.00 23.54 1.05
N MET A 209 7.16 22.66 0.46
CA MET A 209 6.47 22.94 -0.81
C MET A 209 5.16 23.73 -0.66
N GLY A 210 4.78 24.15 0.57
CA GLY A 210 3.61 24.98 0.86
C GLY A 210 2.27 24.29 0.63
N ARG A 211 2.23 22.97 0.54
CA ARG A 211 1.01 22.18 0.36
C ARG A 211 1.15 20.75 0.86
N ASN A 212 0.04 20.10 1.09
CA ASN A 212 0.01 18.65 1.30
C ASN A 212 0.23 17.91 -0.03
N ALA A 213 0.65 16.65 0.07
CA ALA A 213 0.73 15.77 -1.08
C ALA A 213 -0.68 15.39 -1.59
N THR A 214 -0.73 14.94 -2.83
CA THR A 214 -1.91 14.34 -3.47
C THR A 214 -1.55 12.94 -3.99
N PRO A 215 -2.51 12.09 -4.37
CA PRO A 215 -2.20 10.84 -5.05
C PRO A 215 -1.32 11.02 -6.29
N ALA A 216 -1.48 12.14 -7.03
CA ALA A 216 -0.67 12.46 -8.20
C ALA A 216 0.82 12.68 -7.89
N ASP A 217 1.17 13.07 -6.67
CA ASP A 217 2.56 13.21 -6.22
C ASP A 217 3.19 11.86 -5.83
N VAL A 218 2.39 10.93 -5.31
CA VAL A 218 2.87 9.67 -4.73
C VAL A 218 2.87 8.53 -5.75
N VAL A 219 1.82 8.43 -6.58
CA VAL A 219 1.64 7.35 -7.56
C VAL A 219 2.79 7.23 -8.57
N PRO A 220 3.41 8.30 -9.09
CA PRO A 220 4.57 8.17 -9.97
C PRO A 220 5.76 7.46 -9.33
N ALA A 221 6.04 7.73 -8.05
CA ALA A 221 7.09 7.06 -7.30
C ALA A 221 6.77 5.57 -7.07
N MET A 222 5.49 5.26 -6.80
CA MET A 222 5.01 3.88 -6.69
C MET A 222 5.17 3.14 -8.02
N ALA A 223 4.73 3.72 -9.12
CA ALA A 223 4.83 3.14 -10.46
C ALA A 223 6.29 2.89 -10.86
N PHE A 224 7.20 3.82 -10.55
CA PHE A 224 8.64 3.63 -10.76
C PHE A 224 9.18 2.43 -9.98
N LEU A 225 8.92 2.33 -8.67
CA LEU A 225 9.39 1.20 -7.86
C LEU A 225 8.80 -0.15 -8.28
N LEU A 226 7.66 -0.16 -8.97
CA LEU A 226 7.03 -1.34 -9.55
C LEU A 226 7.55 -1.67 -10.95
N SER A 227 8.25 -0.77 -11.61
CA SER A 227 8.76 -0.95 -12.98
C SER A 227 10.01 -1.83 -13.04
N ASP A 228 10.36 -2.25 -14.25
CA ASP A 228 11.61 -2.98 -14.52
C ASP A 228 12.84 -2.10 -14.28
N GLU A 229 12.73 -0.77 -14.46
CA GLU A 229 13.79 0.20 -14.24
C GLU A 229 14.29 0.22 -12.78
N ALA A 230 13.39 -0.10 -11.82
CA ALA A 230 13.74 -0.21 -10.42
C ALA A 230 14.26 -1.61 -10.00
N GLY A 231 14.65 -2.44 -10.96
CA GLY A 231 15.04 -3.85 -10.71
C GLY A 231 16.24 -4.05 -9.78
N PHE A 232 17.04 -3.01 -9.51
CA PHE A 232 18.15 -3.05 -8.56
C PHE A 232 17.89 -2.26 -7.27
N ILE A 233 16.65 -1.79 -7.06
CA ILE A 233 16.21 -1.05 -5.86
C ILE A 233 15.38 -1.99 -5.00
N THR A 234 15.89 -2.36 -3.81
CA THR A 234 15.16 -3.20 -2.86
C THR A 234 15.51 -2.82 -1.42
N GLY A 235 14.56 -2.96 -0.50
CA GLY A 235 14.71 -2.64 0.93
C GLY A 235 14.61 -1.14 1.24
N VAL A 236 14.27 -0.29 0.27
CA VAL A 236 14.16 1.16 0.49
C VAL A 236 12.80 1.57 1.03
N THR A 237 12.80 2.63 1.83
CA THR A 237 11.63 3.44 2.13
C THR A 237 11.83 4.78 1.45
N LEU A 238 11.13 5.01 0.33
CA LEU A 238 11.27 6.21 -0.47
C LEU A 238 10.36 7.32 0.08
N PRO A 239 10.91 8.43 0.63
CA PRO A 239 10.11 9.56 1.08
C PRO A 239 9.49 10.30 -0.12
N VAL A 240 8.19 10.58 -0.04
CA VAL A 240 7.47 11.47 -0.97
C VAL A 240 6.81 12.55 -0.12
N THR A 241 7.59 13.54 0.30
CA THR A 241 7.24 14.38 1.45
C THR A 241 7.27 15.88 1.18
N GLY A 242 7.64 16.30 -0.03
CA GLY A 242 7.80 17.73 -0.32
C GLY A 242 8.88 18.42 0.53
N GLY A 243 9.85 17.63 1.07
CA GLY A 243 10.93 18.13 1.93
C GLY A 243 10.59 18.15 3.43
N SER A 244 9.38 17.76 3.86
CA SER A 244 9.01 17.74 5.29
C SER A 244 9.69 16.63 6.10
N ALA A 245 10.27 15.62 5.45
CA ALA A 245 11.13 14.63 6.06
C ALA A 245 12.32 14.36 5.13
N ILE A 246 13.53 14.44 5.69
CA ILE A 246 14.79 14.22 4.99
C ILE A 246 15.49 13.01 5.64
N VAL A 247 16.02 12.09 4.85
CA VAL A 247 16.78 10.89 5.27
C VAL A 247 18.27 11.12 5.14
#